data_1b35eafd81b47d48047c4323f71f2b02
#
_entry.id   1b35eafd81b47d48047c4323f71f2b02
#
_cell.length_a   1.000
_cell.length_b   1.000
_cell.length_c   1.000
_cell.angle_alpha   90.00
_cell.angle_beta   90.00
_cell.angle_gamma   90.00
#
_symmetry.space_group_name_H-M   'P 1'
#
loop_
_entity.id
_entity.type
_entity.pdbx_description
1 polymer ?
#
loop_
_entity_poly.entity_id
_entity_poly.type
_entity_poly.pdbx_seq_one_letter_code
_entity_poly.pdbx_strand_id
1 'polypeptide(L)'
;LAGAAGLEIPNLGTYISVGDLAAVDEAMQFAVTAAAPSIRVGVARNDDPGDVRALFARSTAFLEGVQELARRHGVKALIEMHHGTIAASASAARRLVEPFDPAYIGVIHDCGNMVFEGFEEYRRGLETLGPYLGHVHVKNAAFDRPAQGGVWKGRWAPLGDGVVDFPSLFVALRAVGYDGWIVVEDFSQTYDSHTALRENLAFLRTVAATTR
;
A
#
# COMPACT_ATOMS: atom_id res chain seq x y z
N LEU A 1 24.39 4.32 -1.72
CA LEU A 1 24.55 2.86 -1.47
C LEU A 1 23.70 2.03 -2.42
N ALA A 2 22.38 2.25 -2.51
CA ALA A 2 21.49 1.46 -3.38
C ALA A 2 21.96 1.48 -4.85
N GLY A 3 22.14 2.65 -5.44
CA GLY A 3 22.59 2.78 -6.83
C GLY A 3 23.95 2.14 -7.11
N ALA A 4 24.88 2.16 -6.14
CA ALA A 4 26.16 1.47 -6.26
C ALA A 4 26.03 -0.06 -6.25
N ALA A 5 24.91 -0.58 -5.73
CA ALA A 5 24.54 -2.00 -5.76
C ALA A 5 23.64 -2.37 -6.95
N GLY A 6 23.37 -1.43 -7.87
CA GLY A 6 22.45 -1.64 -8.98
C GLY A 6 20.97 -1.76 -8.56
N LEU A 7 20.61 -1.19 -7.39
CA LEU A 7 19.26 -1.21 -6.85
C LEU A 7 18.58 0.15 -7.05
N GLU A 8 17.28 0.13 -7.34
CA GLU A 8 16.43 1.30 -7.38
C GLU A 8 15.63 1.44 -6.07
N ILE A 9 15.18 2.65 -5.77
CA ILE A 9 14.30 2.94 -4.63
C ILE A 9 12.93 3.30 -5.19
N PRO A 10 11.95 2.38 -5.20
CA PRO A 10 10.67 2.61 -5.88
C PRO A 10 9.73 3.53 -5.11
N ASN A 11 9.88 3.58 -3.79
CA ASN A 11 9.02 4.36 -2.90
C ASN A 11 9.73 4.63 -1.56
N LEU A 12 9.41 5.74 -0.92
CA LEU A 12 9.73 5.97 0.49
C LEU A 12 8.49 5.71 1.34
N GLY A 13 8.50 4.61 2.07
CA GLY A 13 7.43 4.20 2.97
C GLY A 13 7.41 5.03 4.26
N THR A 14 6.91 6.26 4.21
CA THR A 14 6.85 7.14 5.39
C THR A 14 5.62 6.87 6.26
N TYR A 15 5.64 7.39 7.50
CA TYR A 15 4.52 7.36 8.44
C TYR A 15 4.01 8.77 8.75
N ILE A 16 4.04 9.67 7.76
CA ILE A 16 3.62 11.07 7.90
C ILE A 16 2.12 11.12 8.18
N SER A 17 1.76 11.79 9.26
CA SER A 17 0.37 11.95 9.69
C SER A 17 -0.38 13.00 8.86
N VAL A 18 -1.71 12.88 8.82
CA VAL A 18 -2.58 13.89 8.20
C VAL A 18 -2.37 15.26 8.83
N GLY A 19 -2.13 16.27 7.99
CA GLY A 19 -1.92 17.65 8.38
C GLY A 19 -0.45 18.09 8.45
N ASP A 20 0.50 17.18 8.46
CA ASP A 20 1.94 17.50 8.52
C ASP A 20 2.55 17.72 7.13
N LEU A 21 2.21 18.86 6.52
CA LEU A 21 2.75 19.24 5.20
C LEU A 21 4.26 19.55 5.25
N ALA A 22 4.79 19.94 6.41
CA ALA A 22 6.22 20.19 6.54
C ALA A 22 7.01 18.89 6.42
N ALA A 23 6.56 17.82 7.09
CA ALA A 23 7.17 16.50 6.95
C ALA A 23 7.02 15.93 5.52
N VAL A 24 5.89 16.24 4.83
CA VAL A 24 5.72 15.86 3.40
C VAL A 24 6.75 16.56 2.52
N ASP A 25 6.93 17.87 2.70
CA ASP A 25 7.92 18.64 1.92
C ASP A 25 9.35 18.10 2.12
N GLU A 26 9.74 17.85 3.36
CA GLU A 26 11.04 17.26 3.68
C GLU A 26 11.23 15.86 3.07
N ALA A 27 10.20 15.00 3.18
CA ALA A 27 10.25 13.65 2.61
C ALA A 27 10.36 13.68 1.08
N MET A 28 9.68 14.61 0.40
CA MET A 28 9.79 14.77 -1.05
C MET A 28 11.16 15.31 -1.48
N GLN A 29 11.76 16.23 -0.74
CA GLN A 29 13.14 16.68 -0.98
C GLN A 29 14.11 15.50 -0.85
N PHE A 30 13.94 14.66 0.17
CA PHE A 30 14.74 13.46 0.33
C PHE A 30 14.49 12.46 -0.81
N ALA A 31 13.24 12.26 -1.25
CA ALA A 31 12.90 11.40 -2.37
C ALA A 31 13.61 11.83 -3.67
N VAL A 32 13.63 13.14 -3.97
CA VAL A 32 14.39 13.69 -5.11
C VAL A 32 15.89 13.33 -4.98
N THR A 33 16.48 13.52 -3.80
CA THR A 33 17.89 13.19 -3.55
C THR A 33 18.18 11.70 -3.69
N ALA A 34 17.23 10.85 -3.26
CA ALA A 34 17.32 9.40 -3.33
C ALA A 34 16.92 8.82 -4.70
N ALA A 35 16.50 9.65 -5.64
CA ALA A 35 15.89 9.26 -6.92
C ALA A 35 14.68 8.31 -6.75
N ALA A 36 13.93 8.48 -5.65
CA ALA A 36 12.69 7.75 -5.42
C ALA A 36 11.51 8.49 -6.09
N PRO A 37 10.73 7.84 -6.97
CA PRO A 37 9.66 8.50 -7.72
C PRO A 37 8.42 8.80 -6.88
N SER A 38 8.32 8.21 -5.70
CA SER A 38 7.13 8.36 -4.85
C SER A 38 7.44 8.27 -3.36
N ILE A 39 6.52 8.84 -2.57
CA ILE A 39 6.47 8.67 -1.11
C ILE A 39 5.10 8.18 -0.68
N ARG A 40 5.00 7.48 0.46
CA ARG A 40 3.71 7.21 1.10
C ARG A 40 3.34 8.36 2.03
N VAL A 41 2.05 8.74 2.05
CA VAL A 41 1.47 9.70 3.01
C VAL A 41 0.29 9.08 3.74
N GLY A 42 0.01 9.54 4.96
CA GLY A 42 -1.08 9.03 5.77
C GLY A 42 -2.45 9.55 5.34
N VAL A 43 -3.47 8.83 5.79
CA VAL A 43 -4.88 9.24 5.74
C VAL A 43 -5.47 9.11 7.14
N ALA A 44 -6.63 9.71 7.39
CA ALA A 44 -7.30 9.64 8.69
C ALA A 44 -7.58 8.19 9.09
N ARG A 45 -7.42 7.91 10.37
CA ARG A 45 -7.68 6.60 10.97
C ARG A 45 -9.13 6.52 11.45
N ASN A 46 -9.65 5.31 11.59
CA ASN A 46 -11.02 5.08 12.07
C ASN A 46 -11.21 5.48 13.55
N ASP A 47 -10.11 5.53 14.31
CA ASP A 47 -10.09 5.96 15.73
C ASP A 47 -9.79 7.47 15.92
N ASP A 48 -9.57 8.21 14.85
CA ASP A 48 -9.42 9.66 14.90
C ASP A 48 -10.76 10.36 15.27
N PRO A 49 -10.72 11.51 15.91
CA PRO A 49 -11.93 12.27 16.28
C PRO A 49 -12.75 12.70 15.06
N GLY A 50 -14.07 12.57 15.17
CA GLY A 50 -15.03 12.98 14.14
C GLY A 50 -15.80 11.83 13.53
N ASP A 51 -16.84 12.17 12.77
CA ASP A 51 -17.56 11.19 11.96
C ASP A 51 -16.84 10.93 10.62
N VAL A 52 -17.31 9.95 9.87
CA VAL A 52 -16.70 9.56 8.59
C VAL A 52 -16.58 10.74 7.61
N ARG A 53 -17.53 11.69 7.61
CA ARG A 53 -17.49 12.86 6.72
C ARG A 53 -16.35 13.79 7.12
N ALA A 54 -16.18 14.04 8.43
CA ALA A 54 -15.09 14.86 8.97
C ALA A 54 -13.72 14.22 8.68
N LEU A 55 -13.60 12.89 8.80
CA LEU A 55 -12.36 12.17 8.49
C LEU A 55 -11.99 12.30 7.00
N PHE A 56 -12.97 12.11 6.10
CA PHE A 56 -12.75 12.31 4.66
C PHE A 56 -12.40 13.76 4.34
N ALA A 57 -13.14 14.74 4.87
CA ALA A 57 -12.88 16.16 4.63
C ALA A 57 -11.47 16.58 5.06
N ARG A 58 -11.03 16.13 6.25
CA ARG A 58 -9.68 16.39 6.76
C ARG A 58 -8.60 15.78 5.87
N SER A 59 -8.77 14.53 5.45
CA SER A 59 -7.81 13.88 4.55
C SER A 59 -7.79 14.52 3.17
N THR A 60 -8.93 14.93 2.62
CA THR A 60 -9.01 15.62 1.34
C THR A 60 -8.29 16.98 1.41
N ALA A 61 -8.54 17.78 2.45
CA ALA A 61 -7.85 19.07 2.63
C ALA A 61 -6.33 18.91 2.79
N PHE A 62 -5.88 17.84 3.46
CA PHE A 62 -4.46 17.52 3.54
C PHE A 62 -3.88 17.15 2.18
N LEU A 63 -4.57 16.31 1.41
CA LEU A 63 -4.12 15.88 0.08
C LEU A 63 -4.09 17.01 -0.96
N GLU A 64 -4.87 18.07 -0.79
CA GLU A 64 -4.75 19.29 -1.60
C GLU A 64 -3.35 19.90 -1.46
N GLY A 65 -2.89 20.11 -0.23
CA GLY A 65 -1.54 20.59 0.05
C GLY A 65 -0.45 19.62 -0.39
N VAL A 66 -0.66 18.32 -0.21
CA VAL A 66 0.26 17.26 -0.66
C VAL A 66 0.41 17.28 -2.18
N GLN A 67 -0.69 17.48 -2.93
CA GLN A 67 -0.63 17.52 -4.39
C GLN A 67 0.21 18.73 -4.89
N GLU A 68 0.09 19.89 -4.24
CA GLU A 68 0.91 21.05 -4.59
C GLU A 68 2.42 20.79 -4.36
N LEU A 69 2.75 20.11 -3.25
CA LEU A 69 4.13 19.69 -2.99
C LEU A 69 4.60 18.65 -4.01
N ALA A 70 3.75 17.69 -4.36
CA ALA A 70 4.04 16.66 -5.36
C ALA A 70 4.36 17.28 -6.74
N ARG A 71 3.58 18.28 -7.16
CA ARG A 71 3.87 19.05 -8.39
C ARG A 71 5.21 19.79 -8.31
N ARG A 72 5.49 20.43 -7.18
CA ARG A 72 6.73 21.21 -6.99
C ARG A 72 7.98 20.34 -7.08
N HIS A 73 7.94 19.16 -6.45
CA HIS A 73 9.09 18.26 -6.36
C HIS A 73 9.20 17.26 -7.51
N GLY A 74 8.11 17.06 -8.28
CA GLY A 74 8.02 15.99 -9.28
C GLY A 74 8.01 14.59 -8.64
N VAL A 75 7.52 14.46 -7.40
CA VAL A 75 7.44 13.22 -6.62
C VAL A 75 5.98 12.89 -6.35
N LYS A 76 5.54 11.68 -6.72
CA LYS A 76 4.16 11.25 -6.52
C LYS A 76 3.90 10.90 -5.05
N ALA A 77 2.79 11.34 -4.49
CA ALA A 77 2.34 10.93 -3.16
C ALA A 77 1.33 9.80 -3.27
N LEU A 78 1.52 8.76 -2.49
CA LEU A 78 0.67 7.58 -2.47
C LEU A 78 0.01 7.41 -1.10
N ILE A 79 -1.30 7.25 -1.07
CA ILE A 79 -2.00 6.73 0.12
C ILE A 79 -1.99 5.21 0.06
N GLU A 80 -1.93 4.56 1.20
CA GLU A 80 -1.98 3.10 1.27
C GLU A 80 -3.38 2.62 1.63
N MET A 81 -3.88 1.58 0.93
CA MET A 81 -5.03 0.83 1.39
C MET A 81 -4.65 0.09 2.68
N HIS A 82 -5.11 0.62 3.83
CA HIS A 82 -4.69 0.12 5.14
C HIS A 82 -5.88 -0.07 6.08
N HIS A 83 -5.95 -1.26 6.70
CA HIS A 83 -6.94 -1.53 7.73
C HIS A 83 -6.85 -0.51 8.89
N GLY A 84 -7.96 -0.20 9.51
CA GLY A 84 -8.03 0.83 10.55
C GLY A 84 -7.95 2.26 10.03
N THR A 85 -8.11 2.48 8.73
CA THR A 85 -8.16 3.81 8.11
C THR A 85 -9.40 4.00 7.24
N ILE A 86 -9.69 5.24 6.86
CA ILE A 86 -10.81 5.55 5.93
C ILE A 86 -10.57 5.05 4.51
N ALA A 87 -9.38 4.57 4.18
CA ALA A 87 -8.97 4.05 2.87
C ALA A 87 -8.68 2.54 2.93
N ALA A 88 -9.47 1.76 3.67
CA ALA A 88 -9.24 0.33 3.85
C ALA A 88 -9.55 -0.53 2.61
N SER A 89 -10.26 -0.01 1.61
CA SER A 89 -10.60 -0.73 0.37
C SER A 89 -10.32 0.10 -0.87
N ALA A 90 -10.30 -0.53 -2.04
CA ALA A 90 -10.10 0.17 -3.32
C ALA A 90 -11.20 1.22 -3.57
N SER A 91 -12.46 0.91 -3.29
CA SER A 91 -13.58 1.85 -3.41
C SER A 91 -13.44 3.03 -2.47
N ALA A 92 -13.03 2.81 -1.22
CA ALA A 92 -12.82 3.88 -0.25
C ALA A 92 -11.61 4.76 -0.62
N ALA A 93 -10.49 4.15 -1.01
CA ALA A 93 -9.31 4.85 -1.49
C ALA A 93 -9.62 5.67 -2.76
N ARG A 94 -10.34 5.08 -3.74
CA ARG A 94 -10.76 5.77 -4.96
C ARG A 94 -11.60 7.00 -4.67
N ARG A 95 -12.58 6.88 -3.77
CA ARG A 95 -13.41 8.00 -3.33
C ARG A 95 -12.58 9.17 -2.78
N LEU A 96 -11.50 8.84 -2.06
CA LEU A 96 -10.62 9.85 -1.46
C LEU A 96 -9.73 10.54 -2.49
N VAL A 97 -9.19 9.79 -3.46
CA VAL A 97 -8.22 10.32 -4.43
C VAL A 97 -8.85 10.88 -5.70
N GLU A 98 -10.12 10.59 -5.97
CA GLU A 98 -10.82 10.99 -7.21
C GLU A 98 -10.77 12.50 -7.54
N PRO A 99 -10.77 13.43 -6.55
CA PRO A 99 -10.66 14.86 -6.85
C PRO A 99 -9.27 15.30 -7.34
N PHE A 100 -8.25 14.44 -7.27
CA PHE A 100 -6.86 14.79 -7.51
C PHE A 100 -6.36 14.28 -8.87
N ASP A 101 -5.25 14.86 -9.33
CA ASP A 101 -4.56 14.42 -10.54
C ASP A 101 -3.77 13.14 -10.27
N PRO A 102 -4.05 12.03 -10.97
CA PRO A 102 -3.34 10.76 -10.78
C PRO A 102 -1.85 10.83 -11.13
N ALA A 103 -1.36 11.87 -11.78
CA ALA A 103 0.07 12.08 -11.96
C ALA A 103 0.78 12.37 -10.63
N TYR A 104 0.09 12.98 -9.66
CA TYR A 104 0.67 13.44 -8.40
C TYR A 104 0.16 12.71 -7.17
N ILE A 105 -1.09 12.25 -7.19
CA ILE A 105 -1.70 11.47 -6.10
C ILE A 105 -2.05 10.08 -6.62
N GLY A 106 -1.75 9.07 -5.83
CA GLY A 106 -2.07 7.69 -6.18
C GLY A 106 -2.32 6.83 -4.95
N VAL A 107 -2.46 5.53 -5.20
CA VAL A 107 -2.82 4.53 -4.18
C VAL A 107 -1.83 3.37 -4.24
N ILE A 108 -1.43 2.91 -3.08
CA ILE A 108 -0.76 1.62 -2.88
C ILE A 108 -1.85 0.59 -2.63
N HIS A 109 -1.99 -0.38 -3.54
CA HIS A 109 -2.84 -1.54 -3.31
C HIS A 109 -2.13 -2.53 -2.40
N ASP A 110 -2.68 -2.79 -1.23
CA ASP A 110 -2.11 -3.70 -0.24
C ASP A 110 -3.05 -4.86 0.04
N CYS A 111 -2.72 -6.03 -0.48
CA CYS A 111 -3.55 -7.22 -0.37
C CYS A 111 -3.59 -7.82 1.04
N GLY A 112 -2.54 -7.64 1.85
CA GLY A 112 -2.49 -8.18 3.21
C GLY A 112 -3.32 -7.35 4.19
N ASN A 113 -3.32 -6.03 4.06
CA ASN A 113 -4.21 -5.17 4.85
C ASN A 113 -5.68 -5.47 4.59
N MET A 114 -6.04 -5.78 3.34
CA MET A 114 -7.41 -6.15 2.95
C MET A 114 -7.92 -7.43 3.61
N VAL A 115 -7.04 -8.30 4.09
CA VAL A 115 -7.44 -9.50 4.84
C VAL A 115 -8.16 -9.13 6.14
N PHE A 116 -7.74 -8.05 6.79
CA PHE A 116 -8.33 -7.59 8.05
C PHE A 116 -9.54 -6.69 7.85
N GLU A 117 -9.52 -5.86 6.81
CA GLU A 117 -10.59 -4.90 6.52
C GLU A 117 -10.59 -4.53 5.03
N GLY A 118 -11.79 -4.42 4.46
CA GLY A 118 -11.98 -3.82 3.15
C GLY A 118 -11.68 -4.73 1.96
N PHE A 119 -11.73 -6.05 2.12
CA PHE A 119 -11.52 -6.97 1.00
C PHE A 119 -12.52 -6.71 -0.13
N GLU A 120 -11.97 -6.52 -1.32
CA GLU A 120 -12.69 -6.48 -2.59
C GLU A 120 -12.04 -7.49 -3.54
N GLU A 121 -12.80 -8.02 -4.49
CA GLU A 121 -12.26 -8.90 -5.53
C GLU A 121 -11.14 -8.16 -6.27
N TYR A 122 -9.97 -8.81 -6.44
CA TYR A 122 -8.74 -8.14 -6.86
C TYR A 122 -8.89 -7.36 -8.17
N ARG A 123 -9.43 -7.99 -9.20
CA ARG A 123 -9.56 -7.33 -10.50
C ARG A 123 -10.46 -6.10 -10.42
N ARG A 124 -11.61 -6.21 -9.75
CA ARG A 124 -12.54 -5.07 -9.59
C ARG A 124 -11.92 -3.95 -8.77
N GLY A 125 -11.20 -4.29 -7.69
CA GLY A 125 -10.48 -3.32 -6.89
C GLY A 125 -9.44 -2.56 -7.71
N LEU A 126 -8.61 -3.28 -8.47
CA LEU A 126 -7.58 -2.68 -9.34
C LEU A 126 -8.20 -1.84 -10.47
N GLU A 127 -9.27 -2.32 -11.14
CA GLU A 127 -10.02 -1.55 -12.14
C GLU A 127 -10.66 -0.28 -11.53
N THR A 128 -11.16 -0.35 -10.29
CA THR A 128 -11.70 0.79 -9.56
C THR A 128 -10.64 1.85 -9.30
N LEU A 129 -9.43 1.45 -8.90
CA LEU A 129 -8.31 2.38 -8.74
C LEU A 129 -7.90 3.01 -10.07
N GLY A 130 -7.88 2.24 -11.15
CA GLY A 130 -7.57 2.72 -12.50
C GLY A 130 -6.23 3.50 -12.53
N PRO A 131 -6.20 4.76 -13.01
CA PRO A 131 -4.96 5.54 -13.15
C PRO A 131 -4.32 5.92 -11.80
N TYR A 132 -5.03 5.76 -10.70
CA TYR A 132 -4.50 6.01 -9.36
C TYR A 132 -3.69 4.84 -8.79
N LEU A 133 -3.75 3.65 -9.39
CA LEU A 133 -2.92 2.52 -8.97
C LEU A 133 -1.44 2.87 -9.20
N GLY A 134 -0.74 3.27 -8.15
CA GLY A 134 0.63 3.74 -8.22
C GLY A 134 1.67 2.74 -7.72
N HIS A 135 1.26 1.82 -6.87
CA HIS A 135 2.17 0.85 -6.24
C HIS A 135 1.40 -0.36 -5.71
N VAL A 136 2.10 -1.47 -5.50
CA VAL A 136 1.53 -2.69 -4.91
C VAL A 136 2.39 -3.17 -3.76
N HIS A 137 1.77 -3.35 -2.59
CA HIS A 137 2.35 -4.07 -1.48
C HIS A 137 1.80 -5.50 -1.43
N VAL A 138 2.67 -6.44 -1.19
CA VAL A 138 2.33 -7.85 -0.97
C VAL A 138 2.79 -8.26 0.41
N LYS A 139 1.83 -8.65 1.22
CA LYS A 139 2.01 -9.26 2.53
C LYS A 139 0.87 -10.25 2.77
N ASN A 140 1.03 -11.14 3.72
CA ASN A 140 0.03 -12.14 4.01
C ASN A 140 -0.40 -12.09 5.48
N ALA A 141 -1.60 -12.56 5.73
CA ALA A 141 -2.19 -12.65 7.04
C ALA A 141 -2.97 -13.97 7.18
N ALA A 142 -3.21 -14.36 8.41
CA ALA A 142 -4.00 -15.54 8.74
C ALA A 142 -4.87 -15.26 9.96
N PHE A 143 -5.80 -16.16 10.24
CA PHE A 143 -6.66 -16.09 11.42
C PHE A 143 -6.51 -17.36 12.27
N ASP A 144 -6.27 -17.18 13.55
CA ASP A 144 -6.19 -18.27 14.52
C ASP A 144 -7.48 -18.34 15.35
N ARG A 145 -7.98 -19.56 15.52
CA ARG A 145 -9.08 -19.83 16.43
C ARG A 145 -8.54 -20.10 17.84
N PRO A 146 -8.94 -19.33 18.85
CA PRO A 146 -8.52 -19.61 20.22
C PRO A 146 -8.95 -21.02 20.65
N ALA A 147 -8.07 -21.76 21.35
CA ALA A 147 -8.34 -23.14 21.80
C ALA A 147 -9.59 -23.25 22.68
N GLN A 148 -9.87 -22.20 23.47
CA GLN A 148 -11.05 -22.10 24.34
C GLN A 148 -12.31 -21.61 23.62
N GLY A 149 -12.26 -21.45 22.30
CA GLY A 149 -13.30 -20.82 21.50
C GLY A 149 -13.24 -19.30 21.58
N GLY A 150 -14.22 -18.62 20.92
CA GLY A 150 -14.29 -17.16 20.88
C GLY A 150 -14.01 -16.60 19.50
N VAL A 151 -13.70 -15.30 19.44
CA VAL A 151 -13.48 -14.57 18.19
C VAL A 151 -12.13 -14.95 17.60
N TRP A 152 -12.09 -15.20 16.30
CA TRP A 152 -10.87 -15.42 15.55
C TRP A 152 -9.96 -14.19 15.63
N LYS A 153 -8.66 -14.44 15.79
CA LYS A 153 -7.65 -13.37 15.87
C LYS A 153 -6.80 -13.36 14.61
N GLY A 154 -6.72 -12.19 13.97
CA GLY A 154 -5.84 -11.99 12.85
C GLY A 154 -4.37 -11.91 13.31
N ARG A 155 -3.47 -12.43 12.48
CA ARG A 155 -2.02 -12.30 12.60
C ARG A 155 -1.38 -12.13 11.24
N TRP A 156 -0.20 -11.55 11.20
CA TRP A 156 0.63 -11.58 10.00
C TRP A 156 1.20 -12.98 9.77
N ALA A 157 1.37 -13.34 8.53
CA ALA A 157 1.88 -14.65 8.11
C ALA A 157 2.96 -14.49 7.01
N PRO A 158 3.90 -15.45 6.87
CA PRO A 158 4.77 -15.51 5.71
C PRO A 158 3.96 -15.53 4.41
N LEU A 159 4.51 -15.04 3.29
CA LEU A 159 3.76 -14.96 2.04
C LEU A 159 3.14 -16.31 1.62
N GLY A 160 3.83 -17.42 1.85
CA GLY A 160 3.35 -18.75 1.50
C GLY A 160 2.38 -19.39 2.50
N ASP A 161 2.09 -18.74 3.65
CA ASP A 161 1.35 -19.36 4.77
C ASP A 161 0.25 -18.42 5.32
N GLY A 162 -0.65 -17.99 4.46
CA GLY A 162 -1.78 -17.13 4.84
C GLY A 162 -2.95 -17.27 3.89
N VAL A 163 -3.88 -16.33 3.96
CA VAL A 163 -5.16 -16.40 3.23
C VAL A 163 -5.18 -15.60 1.94
N VAL A 164 -4.14 -14.83 1.62
CA VAL A 164 -4.05 -14.08 0.37
C VAL A 164 -3.82 -15.03 -0.81
N ASP A 165 -4.71 -14.97 -1.78
CA ASP A 165 -4.59 -15.69 -3.06
C ASP A 165 -3.70 -14.90 -4.03
N PHE A 166 -2.38 -15.07 -3.91
CA PHE A 166 -1.41 -14.40 -4.79
C PHE A 166 -1.54 -14.78 -6.27
N PRO A 167 -1.81 -16.05 -6.64
CA PRO A 167 -2.11 -16.37 -8.04
C PRO A 167 -3.22 -15.52 -8.63
N SER A 168 -4.35 -15.40 -7.96
CA SER A 168 -5.48 -14.55 -8.40
C SER A 168 -5.10 -13.07 -8.46
N LEU A 169 -4.35 -12.56 -7.47
CA LEU A 169 -3.85 -11.19 -7.48
C LEU A 169 -2.94 -10.92 -8.70
N PHE A 170 -2.00 -11.82 -9.00
CA PHE A 170 -1.08 -11.65 -10.14
C PHE A 170 -1.80 -11.73 -11.49
N VAL A 171 -2.81 -12.61 -11.62
CA VAL A 171 -3.69 -12.63 -12.80
C VAL A 171 -4.43 -11.30 -12.94
N ALA A 172 -4.96 -10.76 -11.86
CA ALA A 172 -5.67 -9.47 -11.88
C ALA A 172 -4.75 -8.30 -12.24
N LEU A 173 -3.53 -8.23 -11.68
CA LEU A 173 -2.53 -7.20 -12.01
C LEU A 173 -2.19 -7.21 -13.51
N ARG A 174 -1.99 -8.40 -14.09
CA ARG A 174 -1.78 -8.52 -15.56
C ARG A 174 -2.98 -8.09 -16.37
N ALA A 175 -4.18 -8.47 -15.92
CA ALA A 175 -5.42 -8.13 -16.63
C ALA A 175 -5.65 -6.61 -16.72
N VAL A 176 -5.17 -5.84 -15.73
CA VAL A 176 -5.23 -4.38 -15.76
C VAL A 176 -3.97 -3.72 -16.35
N GLY A 177 -3.00 -4.52 -16.83
CA GLY A 177 -1.77 -4.02 -17.45
C GLY A 177 -0.82 -3.35 -16.46
N TYR A 178 -0.82 -3.76 -15.19
CA TYR A 178 0.12 -3.21 -14.19
C TYR A 178 1.54 -3.70 -14.45
N ASP A 179 2.46 -2.78 -14.66
CA ASP A 179 3.90 -3.01 -14.92
C ASP A 179 4.82 -2.33 -13.89
N GLY A 180 4.23 -1.82 -12.80
CA GLY A 180 4.96 -1.15 -11.72
C GLY A 180 5.63 -2.08 -10.72
N TRP A 181 6.10 -1.50 -9.64
CA TRP A 181 6.79 -2.20 -8.56
C TRP A 181 5.85 -2.99 -7.66
N ILE A 182 6.30 -4.17 -7.24
CA ILE A 182 5.68 -4.98 -6.20
C ILE A 182 6.65 -5.05 -5.02
N VAL A 183 6.26 -4.52 -3.87
CA VAL A 183 7.07 -4.47 -2.66
C VAL A 183 6.54 -5.47 -1.64
N VAL A 184 7.47 -6.24 -1.06
CA VAL A 184 7.17 -7.19 0.01
C VAL A 184 7.20 -6.49 1.35
N GLU A 185 6.17 -6.72 2.16
CA GLU A 185 6.17 -6.43 3.59
C GLU A 185 5.91 -7.72 4.37
N ASP A 186 6.88 -8.18 5.15
CA ASP A 186 6.76 -9.38 5.98
C ASP A 186 6.83 -9.00 7.47
N PHE A 187 5.68 -8.99 8.11
CA PHE A 187 5.54 -8.74 9.55
C PHE A 187 5.32 -10.03 10.36
N SER A 188 5.47 -11.20 9.73
CA SER A 188 5.20 -12.50 10.39
C SER A 188 6.16 -12.82 11.53
N GLN A 189 7.37 -12.24 11.50
CA GLN A 189 8.46 -12.55 12.43
C GLN A 189 8.84 -14.05 12.47
N THR A 190 8.47 -14.80 11.42
CA THR A 190 8.77 -16.23 11.32
C THR A 190 10.23 -16.48 10.98
N TYR A 191 10.84 -15.59 10.20
CA TYR A 191 12.21 -15.70 9.72
C TYR A 191 13.04 -14.49 10.14
N ASP A 192 14.35 -14.64 10.19
CA ASP A 192 15.26 -13.50 10.18
C ASP A 192 15.18 -12.74 8.83
N SER A 193 15.61 -11.48 8.80
CA SER A 193 15.45 -10.62 7.62
C SER A 193 16.08 -11.18 6.34
N HIS A 194 17.25 -11.83 6.43
CA HIS A 194 17.91 -12.40 5.25
C HIS A 194 17.16 -13.61 4.71
N THR A 195 16.67 -14.46 5.60
CA THR A 195 15.85 -15.62 5.23
C THR A 195 14.51 -15.15 4.66
N ALA A 196 13.82 -14.20 5.31
CA ALA A 196 12.57 -13.64 4.82
C ALA A 196 12.70 -13.07 3.40
N LEU A 197 13.77 -12.30 3.11
CA LEU A 197 14.00 -11.76 1.77
C LEU A 197 14.15 -12.86 0.71
N ARG A 198 14.90 -13.92 1.00
CA ARG A 198 15.09 -15.04 0.04
C ARG A 198 13.83 -15.84 -0.18
N GLU A 199 13.15 -16.24 0.90
CA GLU A 199 11.93 -17.05 0.84
C GLU A 199 10.80 -16.30 0.14
N ASN A 200 10.57 -15.05 0.48
CA ASN A 200 9.55 -14.21 -0.14
C ASN A 200 9.83 -13.97 -1.63
N LEU A 201 11.09 -13.72 -2.01
CA LEU A 201 11.47 -13.57 -3.42
C LEU A 201 11.28 -14.87 -4.21
N ALA A 202 11.68 -16.01 -3.64
CA ALA A 202 11.51 -17.32 -4.28
C ALA A 202 10.02 -17.65 -4.47
N PHE A 203 9.19 -17.40 -3.46
CA PHE A 203 7.75 -17.58 -3.53
C PHE A 203 7.12 -16.74 -4.63
N LEU A 204 7.37 -15.42 -4.65
CA LEU A 204 6.80 -14.52 -5.66
C LEU A 204 7.26 -14.85 -7.08
N ARG A 205 8.51 -15.26 -7.28
CA ARG A 205 8.99 -15.74 -8.58
C ARG A 205 8.23 -16.98 -9.05
N THR A 206 7.94 -17.91 -8.15
CA THR A 206 7.13 -19.09 -8.46
C THR A 206 5.71 -18.71 -8.86
N VAL A 207 5.04 -17.84 -8.07
CA VAL A 207 3.71 -17.32 -8.41
C VAL A 207 3.72 -16.64 -9.78
N ALA A 208 4.67 -15.72 -10.00
CA ALA A 208 4.77 -15.00 -11.27
C ALA A 208 4.99 -15.90 -12.48
N ALA A 209 5.71 -17.03 -12.33
CA ALA A 209 5.96 -17.98 -13.40
C ALA A 209 4.74 -18.86 -13.72
N THR A 210 3.93 -19.20 -12.71
CA THR A 210 2.77 -20.10 -12.84
C THR A 210 1.47 -19.42 -13.25
N THR A 211 1.41 -18.10 -13.18
CA THR A 211 0.20 -17.28 -13.48
C THR A 211 0.26 -16.61 -14.86
N ARG A 212 0.88 -17.27 -15.86
CA ARG A 212 0.98 -16.76 -17.25
C ARG A 212 -0.35 -16.76 -17.99
#